data_83955ee3509ab974a69c91adbf8aabba
#
_entry.id   83955ee3509ab974a69c91adbf8aabba
#
_cell.length_a   1.000
_cell.length_b   1.000
_cell.length_c   1.000
_cell.angle_alpha   90.00
_cell.angle_beta   90.00
_cell.angle_gamma   90.00
#
_symmetry.space_group_name_H-M   'P 1'
#
loop_
_entity.id
_entity.type
_entity.pdbx_description
1 polymer ?
#
loop_
_entity_poly.entity_id
_entity_poly.type
_entity_poly.pdbx_seq_one_letter_code
_entity_poly.pdbx_strand_id
1 'polypeptide(L)'
;MSSEAAKPQKTVLLGVTGGIAAYKSCEIVRGLQKAGVRVKVCMTEHATHFVDPVTFRSLTHEKVAVDLFDDPTDPIHHISLAEEADAFVIAPCTANVLAKLANGIADDLLTTTALACTAPLVLAPAMNVHMYEAAATRYNIGK
;
A
#
# COMPACT_ATOMS: atom_id res chain seq x y z
N MET A 1 28.24 -18.11 2.77
CA MET A 1 27.50 -18.13 2.68
C MET A 1 26.70 -18.56 2.92
N SER A 2 26.40 -18.69 3.16
CA SER A 2 25.65 -19.19 3.27
C SER A 2 24.66 -19.06 2.92
N SER A 3 24.65 -19.25 2.32
CA SER A 3 23.54 -19.47 1.61
C SER A 3 22.46 -19.84 2.40
N GLU A 4 22.68 -20.30 3.30
CA GLU A 4 21.78 -20.63 4.05
C GLU A 4 21.25 -19.57 4.63
N ALA A 5 21.97 -18.82 4.75
CA ALA A 5 21.45 -17.61 4.95
C ALA A 5 20.40 -17.40 3.96
N ALA A 6 20.23 -18.28 3.14
CA ALA A 6 19.36 -18.10 2.05
C ALA A 6 17.90 -18.15 2.36
N LYS A 7 17.48 -17.73 3.46
CA LYS A 7 16.07 -17.40 3.64
C LYS A 7 15.73 -16.29 2.67
N PRO A 8 14.77 -16.49 1.77
CA PRO A 8 14.38 -15.41 0.88
C PRO A 8 13.89 -14.22 1.70
N GLN A 9 14.31 -13.06 1.28
CA GLN A 9 13.85 -11.82 1.89
C GLN A 9 12.35 -11.68 1.68
N LYS A 10 11.63 -11.38 2.74
CA LYS A 10 10.20 -11.11 2.62
C LYS A 10 9.96 -9.77 1.97
N THR A 11 8.88 -9.66 1.24
CA THR A 11 8.47 -8.44 0.56
C THR A 11 7.14 -7.95 1.11
N VAL A 12 7.10 -6.70 1.53
CA VAL A 12 5.86 -6.03 1.93
C VAL A 12 5.53 -4.99 0.86
N LEU A 13 4.30 -5.04 0.38
CA LEU A 13 3.77 -3.98 -0.47
C LEU A 13 3.09 -2.98 0.46
N LEU A 14 3.56 -1.74 0.42
CA LEU A 14 2.97 -0.66 1.22
C LEU A 14 2.11 0.21 0.31
N GLY A 15 0.84 0.28 0.61
CA GLY A 15 -0.10 1.17 -0.08
C GLY A 15 -0.27 2.44 0.72
N VAL A 16 -0.08 3.59 0.06
CA VAL A 16 -0.20 4.90 0.71
C VAL A 16 -1.39 5.62 0.11
N THR A 17 -2.35 5.96 0.97
CA THR A 17 -3.55 6.69 0.53
C THR A 17 -3.46 8.16 0.97
N GLY A 18 -4.33 9.00 0.42
CA GLY A 18 -4.23 10.44 0.58
C GLY A 18 -4.79 10.97 1.89
N GLY A 19 -3.90 11.35 2.78
CA GLY A 19 -4.28 11.99 4.04
C GLY A 19 -3.04 12.60 4.70
N ILE A 20 -3.25 13.41 5.70
CA ILE A 20 -2.14 14.07 6.40
C ILE A 20 -1.16 13.04 6.95
N ALA A 21 -1.66 11.89 7.42
CA ALA A 21 -0.83 10.84 7.98
C ALA A 21 0.07 10.15 6.94
N ALA A 22 -0.05 10.48 5.66
CA ALA A 22 0.79 9.88 4.62
C ALA A 22 2.28 10.08 4.87
N TYR A 23 2.67 11.18 5.51
CA TYR A 23 4.09 11.43 5.79
C TYR A 23 4.68 10.37 6.73
N LYS A 24 3.87 9.77 7.59
CA LYS A 24 4.34 8.73 8.52
C LYS A 24 4.69 7.43 7.83
N SER A 25 4.22 7.24 6.59
CA SER A 25 4.52 6.04 5.83
C SER A 25 6.02 5.89 5.56
N CYS A 26 6.75 7.01 5.50
CA CYS A 26 8.20 6.97 5.34
C CYS A 26 8.87 6.28 6.52
N GLU A 27 8.36 6.48 7.73
CA GLU A 27 8.89 5.82 8.94
C GLU A 27 8.57 4.33 8.91
N ILE A 28 7.42 3.96 8.37
CA ILE A 28 7.04 2.55 8.21
C ILE A 28 8.01 1.87 7.25
N VAL A 29 8.32 2.51 6.12
CA VAL A 29 9.31 1.97 5.18
C VAL A 29 10.64 1.71 5.89
N ARG A 30 11.14 2.70 6.64
CA ARG A 30 12.40 2.57 7.35
C ARG A 30 12.37 1.45 8.39
N GLY A 31 11.27 1.36 9.13
CA GLY A 31 11.11 0.31 10.14
C GLY A 31 11.13 -1.08 9.53
N LEU A 32 10.44 -1.26 8.42
CA LEU A 32 10.43 -2.54 7.72
C LEU A 32 11.81 -2.88 7.16
N GLN A 33 12.50 -1.89 6.59
CA GLN A 33 13.84 -2.11 6.05
C GLN A 33 14.82 -2.50 7.15
N LYS A 34 14.72 -1.90 8.33
CA LYS A 34 15.56 -2.28 9.46
C LYS A 34 15.31 -3.72 9.89
N ALA A 35 14.11 -4.22 9.68
CA ALA A 35 13.77 -5.60 9.99
C ALA A 35 14.19 -6.57 8.87
N GLY A 36 14.87 -6.08 7.84
CA GLY A 36 15.33 -6.92 6.73
C GLY A 36 14.27 -7.20 5.67
N VAL A 37 13.20 -6.42 5.66
CA VAL A 37 12.10 -6.61 4.73
C VAL A 37 12.30 -5.73 3.49
N ARG A 38 12.05 -6.30 2.32
CA ARG A 38 12.00 -5.52 1.08
C ARG A 38 10.67 -4.81 1.02
N VAL A 39 10.68 -3.52 0.75
CA VAL A 39 9.46 -2.72 0.67
C VAL A 39 9.27 -2.20 -0.73
N LYS A 40 8.11 -2.48 -1.30
CA LYS A 40 7.64 -1.86 -2.54
C LYS A 40 6.47 -0.97 -2.18
N VAL A 41 6.33 0.14 -2.87
CA VAL A 41 5.30 1.13 -2.55
C VAL A 41 4.38 1.36 -3.73
N CYS A 42 3.09 1.38 -3.47
CA CYS A 42 2.10 1.90 -4.41
C CYS A 42 1.32 3.00 -3.71
N MET A 43 0.89 3.99 -4.49
CA MET A 43 0.20 5.16 -3.96
C MET A 43 -1.08 5.39 -4.75
N THR A 44 -2.10 5.91 -4.06
CA THR A 44 -3.22 6.50 -4.79
C THR A 44 -2.76 7.82 -5.40
N GLU A 45 -3.41 8.26 -6.46
CA GLU A 45 -3.12 9.57 -7.03
C GLU A 45 -3.30 10.67 -5.98
N HIS A 46 -4.34 10.54 -5.17
CA HIS A 46 -4.61 11.51 -4.11
C HIS A 46 -3.45 11.60 -3.10
N ALA A 47 -2.82 10.47 -2.81
CA ALA A 47 -1.67 10.45 -1.89
C ALA A 47 -0.50 11.29 -2.39
N THR A 48 -0.33 11.39 -3.71
CA THR A 48 0.77 12.16 -4.29
C THR A 48 0.68 13.66 -4.01
N HIS A 49 -0.48 14.13 -3.56
CA HIS A 49 -0.64 15.50 -3.13
C HIS A 49 -0.08 15.75 -1.73
N PHE A 50 0.18 14.71 -0.97
CA PHE A 50 0.70 14.80 0.39
C PHE A 50 2.18 14.43 0.46
N VAL A 51 2.60 13.42 -0.29
CA VAL A 51 3.99 12.98 -0.34
C VAL A 51 4.33 12.65 -1.80
N ASP A 52 5.40 13.22 -2.30
CA ASP A 52 5.83 12.96 -3.67
C ASP A 52 6.35 11.52 -3.80
N PRO A 53 5.99 10.80 -4.87
CA PRO A 53 6.50 9.45 -5.10
C PRO A 53 8.03 9.34 -5.04
N VAL A 54 8.75 10.41 -5.40
CA VAL A 54 10.22 10.39 -5.36
C VAL A 54 10.74 10.16 -3.95
N THR A 55 10.01 10.56 -2.93
CA THR A 55 10.40 10.33 -1.54
C THR A 55 10.49 8.83 -1.26
N PHE A 56 9.48 8.08 -1.66
CA PHE A 56 9.47 6.63 -1.45
C PHE A 56 10.49 5.93 -2.35
N ARG A 57 10.64 6.40 -3.58
CA ARG A 57 11.64 5.85 -4.49
C ARG A 57 13.05 6.02 -3.92
N SER A 58 13.31 7.17 -3.31
CA SER A 58 14.61 7.43 -2.67
C SER A 58 14.87 6.51 -1.49
N LEU A 59 13.83 6.16 -0.75
CA LEU A 59 13.96 5.28 0.41
C LEU A 59 14.07 3.81 0.01
N THR A 60 13.29 3.37 -0.96
CA THR A 60 13.21 1.95 -1.33
C THR A 60 14.17 1.58 -2.46
N HIS A 61 14.64 2.56 -3.23
CA HIS A 61 15.43 2.37 -4.45
C HIS A 61 14.66 1.57 -5.51
N GLU A 62 13.34 1.58 -5.44
CA GLU A 62 12.48 0.88 -6.39
C GLU A 62 11.42 1.83 -6.92
N LYS A 63 10.91 1.52 -8.09
CA LYS A 63 9.86 2.31 -8.72
C LYS A 63 8.60 2.29 -7.86
N VAL A 64 7.98 3.46 -7.71
CA VAL A 64 6.70 3.61 -6.99
C VAL A 64 5.58 3.54 -8.01
N ALA A 65 4.61 2.68 -7.76
CA ALA A 65 3.47 2.51 -8.67
C ALA A 65 2.31 3.42 -8.26
N VAL A 66 1.80 4.18 -9.19
CA VAL A 66 0.68 5.10 -8.95
C VAL A 66 -0.48 4.83 -9.89
N ASP A 67 -0.22 4.67 -11.18
CA ASP A 67 -1.24 4.54 -12.21
C ASP A 67 -1.18 3.13 -12.82
N LEU A 68 -2.33 2.60 -13.21
CA LEU A 68 -2.41 1.30 -13.90
C LEU A 68 -1.61 1.31 -15.21
N PHE A 69 -1.43 2.47 -15.81
CA PHE A 69 -0.76 2.63 -17.09
C PHE A 69 0.62 3.25 -16.99
N ASP A 70 1.18 3.33 -15.78
CA ASP A 70 2.50 3.94 -15.53
C ASP A 70 3.63 3.22 -16.25
N ASP A 71 3.54 1.93 -16.37
CA ASP A 71 4.62 1.13 -16.92
C ASP A 71 4.18 0.45 -18.22
N PRO A 72 4.54 1.02 -19.38
CA PRO A 72 4.16 0.43 -20.65
C PRO A 72 4.83 -0.94 -20.91
N THR A 73 5.87 -1.27 -20.13
CA THR A 73 6.55 -2.56 -20.26
C THR A 73 5.93 -3.64 -19.40
N ASP A 74 5.01 -3.28 -18.52
CA ASP A 74 4.32 -4.23 -17.65
C ASP A 74 2.84 -3.84 -17.53
N PRO A 75 2.03 -4.16 -18.54
CA PRO A 75 0.63 -3.77 -18.54
C PRO A 75 -0.21 -4.45 -17.45
N ILE A 76 0.33 -5.48 -16.81
CA ILE A 76 -0.34 -6.18 -15.71
C ILE A 76 0.40 -5.95 -14.40
N HIS A 77 0.97 -4.77 -14.23
CA HIS A 77 1.80 -4.42 -13.09
C HIS A 77 1.11 -4.67 -11.73
N HIS A 78 -0.20 -4.40 -11.65
CA HIS A 78 -0.96 -4.66 -10.44
C HIS A 78 -0.96 -6.15 -10.04
N ILE A 79 -0.91 -7.05 -11.01
CA ILE A 79 -0.83 -8.49 -10.75
C ILE A 79 0.57 -8.84 -10.25
N SER A 80 1.61 -8.29 -10.89
CA SER A 80 2.99 -8.51 -10.47
C SER A 80 3.21 -8.05 -9.03
N LEU A 81 2.71 -6.87 -8.68
CA LEU A 81 2.81 -6.35 -7.33
C LEU A 81 2.10 -7.27 -6.34
N ALA A 82 0.90 -7.73 -6.67
CA ALA A 82 0.13 -8.59 -5.79
C ALA A 82 0.83 -9.94 -5.57
N GLU A 83 1.41 -10.51 -6.63
CA GLU A 83 2.08 -11.80 -6.55
C GLU A 83 3.37 -11.75 -5.76
N GLU A 84 4.12 -10.66 -5.84
CA GLU A 84 5.39 -10.51 -5.14
C GLU A 84 5.21 -10.29 -3.64
N ALA A 85 4.05 -9.82 -3.21
CA ALA A 85 3.86 -9.40 -1.82
C ALA A 85 3.63 -10.60 -0.90
N ASP A 86 4.37 -10.63 0.20
CA ASP A 86 4.12 -11.55 1.31
C ASP A 86 3.08 -10.97 2.27
N ALA A 87 2.93 -9.65 2.27
CA ALA A 87 1.86 -8.94 2.97
C ALA A 87 1.62 -7.61 2.26
N PHE A 88 0.39 -7.14 2.31
CA PHE A 88 0.01 -5.84 1.75
C PHE A 88 -0.47 -4.97 2.90
N VAL A 89 0.29 -3.92 3.20
CA VAL A 89 -0.04 -2.99 4.28
C VAL A 89 -0.51 -1.69 3.66
N ILE A 90 -1.68 -1.22 4.03
CA ILE A 90 -2.20 0.08 3.58
C ILE A 90 -2.19 1.03 4.78
N ALA A 91 -1.26 1.97 4.76
CA ALA A 91 -1.02 2.90 5.86
C ALA A 91 -0.55 4.25 5.32
N PRO A 92 -1.31 5.32 5.46
CA PRO A 92 -2.64 5.34 6.07
C PRO A 92 -3.69 4.75 5.13
N CYS A 93 -4.79 4.27 5.70
CA CYS A 93 -5.95 3.86 4.93
C CYS A 93 -7.08 4.84 5.21
N THR A 94 -7.41 5.67 4.23
CA THR A 94 -8.48 6.67 4.40
C THR A 94 -9.84 6.00 4.41
N ALA A 95 -10.85 6.72 4.92
CA ALA A 95 -12.23 6.22 4.92
C ALA A 95 -12.70 5.88 3.50
N ASN A 96 -12.30 6.69 2.51
CA ASN A 96 -12.67 6.45 1.11
C ASN A 96 -12.09 5.11 0.61
N VAL A 97 -10.80 4.89 0.83
CA VAL A 97 -10.17 3.65 0.37
C VAL A 97 -10.70 2.45 1.16
N LEU A 98 -10.90 2.62 2.47
CA LEU A 98 -11.50 1.58 3.30
C LEU A 98 -12.86 1.14 2.73
N ALA A 99 -13.71 2.10 2.36
CA ALA A 99 -15.02 1.82 1.78
C ALA A 99 -14.87 1.06 0.45
N LYS A 100 -13.93 1.46 -0.38
CA LYS A 100 -13.67 0.78 -1.65
C LYS A 100 -13.25 -0.67 -1.43
N LEU A 101 -12.31 -0.88 -0.52
CA LEU A 101 -11.83 -2.23 -0.22
C LEU A 101 -12.95 -3.12 0.32
N ALA A 102 -13.75 -2.58 1.23
CA ALA A 102 -14.85 -3.33 1.84
C ALA A 102 -15.92 -3.73 0.82
N ASN A 103 -16.08 -2.96 -0.24
CA ASN A 103 -17.12 -3.18 -1.24
C ASN A 103 -16.58 -3.69 -2.59
N GLY A 104 -15.30 -4.04 -2.64
CA GLY A 104 -14.72 -4.63 -3.85
C GLY A 104 -14.56 -3.66 -5.02
N ILE A 105 -14.48 -2.36 -4.75
CA ILE A 105 -14.30 -1.36 -5.79
C ILE A 105 -12.82 -1.26 -6.13
N ALA A 106 -12.49 -1.44 -7.39
CA ALA A 106 -11.10 -1.44 -7.86
C ALA A 106 -10.98 -0.46 -9.03
N ASP A 107 -10.95 0.83 -8.70
CA ASP A 107 -10.96 1.91 -9.68
C ASP A 107 -9.59 2.60 -9.84
N ASP A 108 -8.57 2.15 -9.14
CA ASP A 108 -7.20 2.63 -9.30
C ASP A 108 -6.21 1.48 -9.10
N LEU A 109 -4.92 1.77 -9.24
CA LEU A 109 -3.89 0.74 -9.12
C LEU A 109 -3.90 0.09 -7.74
N LEU A 110 -3.98 0.89 -6.68
CA LEU A 110 -3.91 0.36 -5.31
C LEU A 110 -5.08 -0.57 -5.01
N THR A 111 -6.30 -0.13 -5.30
CA THR A 111 -7.49 -0.94 -5.01
C THR A 111 -7.58 -2.16 -5.92
N THR A 112 -7.12 -2.03 -7.17
CA THR A 112 -7.07 -3.17 -8.09
C THR A 112 -6.05 -4.20 -7.61
N THR A 113 -4.90 -3.74 -7.14
CA THR A 113 -3.86 -4.63 -6.58
C THR A 113 -4.39 -5.34 -5.33
N ALA A 114 -5.10 -4.61 -4.48
CA ALA A 114 -5.69 -5.20 -3.27
C ALA A 114 -6.69 -6.29 -3.60
N LEU A 115 -7.51 -6.09 -4.61
CA LEU A 115 -8.50 -7.07 -5.03
C LEU A 115 -7.82 -8.36 -5.56
N ALA A 116 -6.68 -8.20 -6.24
CA ALA A 116 -5.94 -9.33 -6.80
C ALA A 116 -5.00 -10.01 -5.80
N CYS A 117 -4.76 -9.39 -4.66
CA CYS A 117 -3.77 -9.87 -3.71
C CYS A 117 -4.33 -11.00 -2.85
N THR A 118 -3.55 -12.09 -2.75
CA THR A 118 -3.91 -13.23 -1.90
C THR A 118 -3.14 -13.22 -0.59
N ALA A 119 -2.17 -12.32 -0.43
CA ALA A 119 -1.42 -12.18 0.81
C ALA A 119 -2.27 -11.49 1.87
N PRO A 120 -1.89 -11.62 3.15
CA PRO A 120 -2.60 -10.90 4.21
C PRO A 120 -2.64 -9.40 3.95
N LEU A 121 -3.80 -8.80 4.18
CA LEU A 121 -4.03 -7.37 4.02
C LEU A 121 -4.12 -6.73 5.40
N VAL A 122 -3.22 -5.79 5.67
CA VAL A 122 -3.17 -5.09 6.95
C VAL A 122 -3.51 -3.63 6.71
N LEU A 123 -4.50 -3.13 7.41
CA LEU A 123 -4.98 -1.75 7.23
C LEU A 123 -4.72 -0.93 8.49
N ALA A 124 -4.26 0.30 8.28
CA ALA A 124 -4.12 1.28 9.36
C ALA A 124 -5.05 2.46 9.06
N PRO A 125 -6.33 2.37 9.46
CA PRO A 125 -7.29 3.42 9.19
C PRO A 125 -6.86 4.75 9.81
N ALA A 126 -6.99 5.83 9.06
CA ALA A 126 -6.66 7.17 9.52
C ALA A 126 -7.69 8.15 8.97
N MET A 127 -8.42 8.78 9.88
CA MET A 127 -9.48 9.72 9.54
C MET A 127 -9.85 10.52 10.78
N ASN A 128 -10.59 11.62 10.61
CA ASN A 128 -11.02 12.34 11.79
C ASN A 128 -12.08 11.53 12.57
N VAL A 129 -12.31 11.91 13.83
CA VAL A 129 -13.15 11.14 14.73
C VAL A 129 -14.59 10.99 14.23
N HIS A 130 -15.13 12.02 13.59
CA HIS A 130 -16.51 11.96 13.09
C HIS A 130 -16.63 10.98 11.93
N MET A 131 -15.65 10.92 11.07
CA MET A 131 -15.62 9.96 9.97
C MET A 131 -15.47 8.53 10.50
N TYR A 132 -14.66 8.34 11.52
CA TYR A 132 -14.46 7.03 12.13
C TYR A 132 -15.73 6.54 12.81
N GLU A 133 -16.47 7.44 13.47
CA GLU A 133 -17.70 7.12 14.16
C GLU A 133 -18.91 6.98 13.25
N ALA A 134 -18.80 7.39 11.99
CA ALA A 134 -19.92 7.27 11.06
C ALA A 134 -20.34 5.80 10.90
N ALA A 135 -21.62 5.57 10.80
CA ALA A 135 -22.17 4.21 10.70
C ALA A 135 -21.58 3.47 9.49
N ALA A 136 -21.45 4.15 8.36
CA ALA A 136 -20.89 3.55 7.15
C ALA A 136 -19.45 3.10 7.36
N THR A 137 -18.62 3.91 8.03
CA THR A 137 -17.23 3.57 8.31
C THR A 137 -17.14 2.35 9.22
N ARG A 138 -17.91 2.34 10.29
CA ARG A 138 -17.93 1.23 11.24
C ARG A 138 -18.38 -0.06 10.57
N TYR A 139 -19.37 0.02 9.69
CA TYR A 139 -19.83 -1.12 8.91
C TYR A 139 -18.70 -1.64 8.00
N ASN A 140 -18.01 -0.74 7.32
CA ASN A 140 -16.93 -1.11 6.40
C ASN A 140 -15.74 -1.75 7.13
N ILE A 141 -15.41 -1.26 8.33
CA ILE A 141 -14.34 -1.86 9.14
C ILE A 141 -14.70 -3.30 9.50
N GLY A 142 -15.96 -3.56 9.80
CA GLY A 142 -16.42 -4.90 10.16
C GLY A 142 -16.48 -5.88 9.01
N LYS A 143 -16.36 -5.39 7.79
CA LYS A 143 -16.39 -6.23 6.61
C LYS A 143 -15.01 -6.77 6.27
#